data_e41dfb4a33413c9c4186843fe152107f
#
_entry.id   e41dfb4a33413c9c4186843fe152107f
#
_cell.length_a   1.000
_cell.length_b   1.000
_cell.length_c   1.000
_cell.angle_alpha   90.00
_cell.angle_beta   90.00
_cell.angle_gamma   90.00
#
_symmetry.space_group_name_H-M   'P 1'
#
loop_
_entity.id
_entity.type
_entity.pdbx_description
1 polymer ?
#
loop_
_entity_poly.entity_id
_entity_poly.type
_entity_poly.pdbx_seq_one_letter_code
_entity_poly.pdbx_strand_id
1 'polypeptide(L)'
;MNQPIHNAYWLTRFDSILDSALAQHRAISLIRVDLRFPEYMPATIMDTDLDSAVISRFFESLKAKIQAYQRKKRCANQRVHATSLGYLWCREFGKMYGRKHYHVILLLNKDTWCSLWDFTVSSSLATLIQEAWCSALRIEPWLGDGLVHFSRWTPSRKPTSPAAPPSSDDTPLPSGCSDTRKASDKKSGGSAVLWVTRGDKEAVQKALERARYLVKNETKLHDGSGQRNYGCSRGPGRLLDGR
;
A
#
# COMPACT_ATOMS: atom_id res chain seq x y z
N MET A 1 -8.78 26.95 17.64
CA MET A 1 -9.30 25.58 17.74
C MET A 1 -8.28 24.65 17.12
N ASN A 2 -7.67 23.74 17.89
CA ASN A 2 -6.76 22.74 17.33
C ASN A 2 -7.55 21.81 16.41
N GLN A 3 -7.20 21.77 15.13
CA GLN A 3 -7.77 20.79 14.21
C GLN A 3 -7.45 19.37 14.70
N PRO A 4 -8.40 18.43 14.63
CA PRO A 4 -8.12 17.06 15.02
C PRO A 4 -6.96 16.49 14.21
N ILE A 5 -6.02 15.83 14.89
CA ILE A 5 -4.79 15.26 14.31
C ILE A 5 -5.11 14.25 13.18
N HIS A 6 -6.30 13.66 13.20
CA HIS A 6 -6.77 12.66 12.22
C HIS A 6 -8.16 13.01 11.73
N ASN A 7 -8.43 12.64 10.47
CA ASN A 7 -9.76 12.77 9.90
C ASN A 7 -10.68 11.64 10.37
N ALA A 8 -11.55 11.93 11.33
CA ALA A 8 -12.44 10.95 11.96
C ALA A 8 -13.40 10.28 10.97
N TYR A 9 -13.91 11.01 9.98
CA TYR A 9 -14.78 10.46 8.94
C TYR A 9 -14.13 9.30 8.18
N TRP A 10 -12.86 9.47 7.75
CA TRP A 10 -12.17 8.42 7.00
C TRP A 10 -11.77 7.24 7.87
N LEU A 11 -11.55 7.44 9.17
CA LEU A 11 -11.35 6.34 10.11
C LEU A 11 -12.61 5.49 10.26
N THR A 12 -13.77 6.12 10.45
CA THR A 12 -15.06 5.42 10.51
C THR A 12 -15.35 4.68 9.20
N ARG A 13 -15.04 5.30 8.05
CA ARG A 13 -15.18 4.63 6.75
C ARG A 13 -14.27 3.41 6.62
N PHE A 14 -13.03 3.52 7.10
CA PHE A 14 -12.10 2.39 7.06
C PHE A 14 -12.56 1.25 7.97
N ASP A 15 -13.03 1.56 9.17
CA ASP A 15 -13.58 0.58 10.10
C ASP A 15 -14.74 -0.21 9.46
N SER A 16 -15.69 0.49 8.87
CA SER A 16 -16.80 -0.13 8.12
C SER A 16 -16.33 -1.04 6.97
N ILE A 17 -15.27 -0.67 6.25
CA ILE A 17 -14.71 -1.50 5.17
C ILE A 17 -14.00 -2.72 5.74
N LEU A 18 -13.29 -2.57 6.84
CA LEU A 18 -12.60 -3.65 7.54
C LEU A 18 -13.60 -4.69 8.07
N ASP A 19 -14.67 -4.23 8.72
CA ASP A 19 -15.76 -5.10 9.20
C ASP A 19 -16.42 -5.84 8.05
N SER A 20 -16.70 -5.14 6.95
CA SER A 20 -17.28 -5.75 5.75
C SER A 20 -16.38 -6.81 5.13
N ALA A 21 -15.07 -6.57 5.10
CA ALA A 21 -14.09 -7.54 4.60
C ALA A 21 -14.01 -8.78 5.53
N LEU A 22 -14.02 -8.58 6.84
CA LEU A 22 -14.03 -9.66 7.83
C LEU A 22 -15.36 -10.40 7.89
N ALA A 23 -16.49 -9.77 7.51
CA ALA A 23 -17.77 -10.46 7.34
C ALA A 23 -17.75 -11.43 6.14
N GLN A 24 -17.06 -11.06 5.05
CA GLN A 24 -16.94 -11.89 3.85
C GLN A 24 -15.86 -12.98 3.96
N HIS A 25 -14.76 -12.69 4.66
CA HIS A 25 -13.59 -13.55 4.77
C HIS A 25 -13.25 -13.86 6.22
N ARG A 26 -12.81 -15.08 6.50
CA ARG A 26 -12.35 -15.47 7.84
C ARG A 26 -11.12 -14.66 8.28
N ALA A 27 -10.24 -14.40 7.35
CA ALA A 27 -9.04 -13.60 7.56
C ALA A 27 -8.72 -12.78 6.30
N ILE A 28 -8.15 -11.62 6.51
CA ILE A 28 -7.73 -10.70 5.45
C ILE A 28 -6.23 -10.41 5.55
N SER A 29 -5.63 -10.11 4.40
CA SER A 29 -4.32 -9.49 4.29
C SER A 29 -4.52 -7.99 4.08
N LEU A 30 -4.03 -7.20 5.03
CA LEU A 30 -3.93 -5.75 4.94
C LEU A 30 -2.53 -5.38 4.47
N ILE A 31 -2.45 -4.66 3.35
CA ILE A 31 -1.19 -4.32 2.68
C ILE A 31 -1.12 -2.81 2.51
N ARG A 32 -0.01 -2.21 2.93
CA ARG A 32 0.26 -0.80 2.66
C ARG A 32 1.14 -0.67 1.43
N VAL A 33 0.71 0.18 0.50
CA VAL A 33 1.39 0.47 -0.76
C VAL A 33 1.51 1.98 -0.92
N ASP A 34 2.69 2.45 -1.29
CA ASP A 34 2.94 3.83 -1.65
C ASP A 34 3.15 3.89 -3.18
N LEU A 35 2.27 4.60 -3.89
CA LEU A 35 2.27 4.74 -5.34
C LEU A 35 2.86 6.10 -5.71
N ARG A 36 3.95 6.09 -6.46
CA ARG A 36 4.70 7.28 -6.87
C ARG A 36 4.57 7.52 -8.35
N PHE A 37 4.74 8.77 -8.75
CA PHE A 37 4.83 9.14 -10.17
C PHE A 37 6.29 9.07 -10.63
N PRO A 38 6.53 8.81 -11.92
CA PRO A 38 7.87 8.89 -12.50
C PRO A 38 8.50 10.26 -12.29
N GLU A 39 9.82 10.29 -12.25
CA GLU A 39 10.56 11.53 -12.12
C GLU A 39 10.43 12.42 -13.35
N TYR A 40 10.46 11.78 -14.51
CA TYR A 40 10.24 12.40 -15.82
C TYR A 40 9.00 11.78 -16.46
N MET A 41 7.93 12.57 -16.57
CA MET A 41 6.76 12.20 -17.35
C MET A 41 6.93 12.77 -18.75
N PRO A 42 6.78 11.99 -19.83
CA PRO A 42 6.68 12.55 -21.18
C PRO A 42 5.60 13.63 -21.23
N ALA A 43 5.82 14.72 -21.97
CA ALA A 43 4.89 15.84 -22.08
C ALA A 43 3.47 15.40 -22.52
N THR A 44 3.39 14.32 -23.30
CA THR A 44 2.13 13.67 -23.72
C THR A 44 1.34 13.03 -22.57
N ILE A 45 1.97 12.82 -21.41
CA ILE A 45 1.34 12.19 -20.22
C ILE A 45 1.07 13.27 -19.16
N MET A 46 1.60 14.46 -19.31
CA MET A 46 1.35 15.59 -18.38
C MET A 46 -0.03 16.23 -18.57
N ASP A 47 -0.91 15.61 -19.34
CA ASP A 47 -2.27 16.08 -19.50
C ASP A 47 -3.01 16.08 -18.17
N THR A 48 -3.57 17.21 -17.78
CA THR A 48 -4.21 17.46 -16.48
C THR A 48 -5.34 16.46 -16.18
N ASP A 49 -5.94 15.86 -17.21
CA ASP A 49 -6.98 14.84 -17.07
C ASP A 49 -6.46 13.48 -16.57
N LEU A 50 -5.18 13.17 -16.79
CA LEU A 50 -4.56 11.97 -16.25
C LEU A 50 -4.50 11.99 -14.72
N ASP A 51 -4.41 13.16 -14.16
CA ASP A 51 -4.11 13.35 -12.75
C ASP A 51 -5.30 13.09 -11.83
N SER A 52 -6.51 13.49 -12.20
CA SER A 52 -7.69 13.37 -11.34
C SER A 52 -8.26 11.95 -11.27
N ALA A 53 -8.11 11.16 -12.33
CA ALA A 53 -8.68 9.82 -12.45
C ALA A 53 -7.65 8.69 -12.29
N VAL A 54 -6.36 8.97 -12.11
CA VAL A 54 -5.30 7.95 -12.06
C VAL A 54 -5.52 6.91 -10.96
N ILE A 55 -5.91 7.36 -9.78
CA ILE A 55 -6.16 6.43 -8.66
C ILE A 55 -7.38 5.54 -8.91
N SER A 56 -8.40 6.04 -9.58
CA SER A 56 -9.57 5.24 -9.98
C SER A 56 -9.18 4.19 -11.02
N ARG A 57 -8.40 4.58 -12.04
CA ARG A 57 -7.86 3.64 -13.05
C ARG A 57 -6.99 2.56 -12.42
N PHE A 58 -6.18 2.91 -11.41
CA PHE A 58 -5.39 1.94 -10.67
C PHE A 58 -6.27 0.84 -10.05
N PHE A 59 -7.33 1.21 -9.32
CA PHE A 59 -8.21 0.22 -8.69
C PHE A 59 -8.98 -0.61 -9.71
N GLU A 60 -9.44 -0.02 -10.81
CA GLU A 60 -10.12 -0.77 -11.87
C GLU A 60 -9.15 -1.76 -12.56
N SER A 61 -7.92 -1.33 -12.87
CA SER A 61 -6.88 -2.20 -13.42
C SER A 61 -6.52 -3.32 -12.45
N LEU A 62 -6.34 -3.02 -11.15
CA LEU A 62 -6.03 -4.03 -10.14
C LEU A 62 -7.14 -5.07 -9.99
N LYS A 63 -8.41 -4.65 -9.97
CA LYS A 63 -9.56 -5.57 -9.96
C LYS A 63 -9.56 -6.48 -11.18
N ALA A 64 -9.38 -5.93 -12.38
CA ALA A 64 -9.33 -6.71 -13.61
C ALA A 64 -8.21 -7.75 -13.60
N LYS A 65 -7.01 -7.37 -13.11
CA LYS A 65 -5.86 -8.28 -12.99
C LYS A 65 -6.09 -9.38 -11.97
N ILE A 66 -6.68 -9.07 -10.81
CA ILE A 66 -7.06 -10.09 -9.81
C ILE A 66 -8.07 -11.07 -10.41
N GLN A 67 -9.09 -10.60 -11.13
CA GLN A 67 -10.07 -11.46 -11.80
C GLN A 67 -9.43 -12.35 -12.86
N ALA A 68 -8.54 -11.79 -13.68
CA ALA A 68 -7.82 -12.54 -14.69
C ALA A 68 -6.94 -13.64 -14.07
N TYR A 69 -6.23 -13.32 -12.99
CA TYR A 69 -5.44 -14.28 -12.22
C TYR A 69 -6.31 -15.44 -11.70
N GLN A 70 -7.45 -15.14 -11.10
CA GLN A 70 -8.37 -16.15 -10.59
C GLN A 70 -8.95 -17.00 -11.69
N ARG A 71 -9.31 -16.41 -12.84
CA ARG A 71 -9.78 -17.13 -14.03
C ARG A 71 -8.72 -18.10 -14.54
N LYS A 72 -7.45 -17.64 -14.67
CA LYS A 72 -6.33 -18.49 -15.09
C LYS A 72 -6.16 -19.70 -14.17
N LYS A 73 -6.22 -19.51 -12.86
CA LYS A 73 -6.16 -20.61 -11.89
C LYS A 73 -7.29 -21.62 -12.05
N ARG A 74 -8.52 -21.17 -12.26
CA ARG A 74 -9.67 -22.07 -12.50
C ARG A 74 -9.50 -22.89 -13.79
N CYS A 75 -9.08 -22.25 -14.88
CA CYS A 75 -8.82 -22.96 -16.13
C CYS A 75 -7.71 -24.02 -15.97
N ALA A 76 -6.80 -23.82 -15.03
CA ALA A 76 -5.76 -24.79 -14.67
C ALA A 76 -6.20 -25.81 -13.58
N ASN A 77 -7.50 -25.90 -13.27
CA ASN A 77 -8.05 -26.76 -12.20
C ASN A 77 -7.42 -26.55 -10.82
N GLN A 78 -6.88 -25.35 -10.57
CA GLN A 78 -6.32 -24.99 -9.27
C GLN A 78 -7.41 -24.45 -8.35
N ARG A 79 -7.25 -24.70 -7.04
CA ARG A 79 -8.14 -24.13 -6.02
C ARG A 79 -8.08 -22.61 -6.03
N VAL A 80 -9.24 -21.98 -6.12
CA VAL A 80 -9.41 -20.53 -6.09
C VAL A 80 -10.30 -20.15 -4.92
N HIS A 81 -9.81 -19.26 -4.06
CA HIS A 81 -10.61 -18.65 -3.01
C HIS A 81 -11.20 -17.34 -3.54
N ALA A 82 -12.50 -17.13 -3.35
CA ALA A 82 -13.13 -15.86 -3.67
C ALA A 82 -12.46 -14.74 -2.85
N THR A 83 -12.21 -13.61 -3.47
CA THR A 83 -11.65 -12.43 -2.80
C THR A 83 -12.47 -11.20 -3.13
N SER A 84 -12.49 -10.24 -2.21
CA SER A 84 -12.95 -8.88 -2.45
C SER A 84 -11.77 -7.94 -2.36
N LEU A 85 -11.85 -6.77 -2.98
CA LEU A 85 -10.87 -5.71 -2.87
C LEU A 85 -11.47 -4.54 -2.09
N GLY A 86 -11.13 -4.45 -0.80
CA GLY A 86 -11.33 -3.27 0.00
C GLY A 86 -10.10 -2.35 -0.08
N TYR A 87 -10.30 -1.04 0.02
CA TYR A 87 -9.20 -0.09 0.04
C TYR A 87 -9.54 1.23 0.71
N LEU A 88 -8.50 1.86 1.26
CA LEU A 88 -8.46 3.26 1.67
C LEU A 88 -7.22 3.88 1.03
N TRP A 89 -7.32 5.10 0.51
CA TRP A 89 -6.18 5.83 -0.02
C TRP A 89 -6.18 7.28 0.41
N CYS A 90 -4.99 7.87 0.46
CA CYS A 90 -4.81 9.30 0.59
C CYS A 90 -3.75 9.81 -0.40
N ARG A 91 -3.93 11.06 -0.84
CA ARG A 91 -3.00 11.80 -1.67
C ARG A 91 -2.14 12.69 -0.79
N GLU A 92 -0.83 12.65 -1.01
CA GLU A 92 0.13 13.50 -0.31
C GLU A 92 1.14 14.09 -1.27
N PHE A 93 1.80 15.16 -0.83
CA PHE A 93 2.89 15.81 -1.56
C PHE A 93 4.17 15.68 -0.74
N GLY A 94 5.25 15.24 -1.37
CA GLY A 94 6.55 15.06 -0.73
C GLY A 94 7.12 16.39 -0.23
N LYS A 95 7.66 16.40 0.99
CA LYS A 95 8.16 17.61 1.65
C LYS A 95 9.33 18.28 0.90
N MET A 96 10.23 17.49 0.28
CA MET A 96 11.43 18.02 -0.36
C MET A 96 11.20 18.57 -1.77
N TYR A 97 10.37 17.89 -2.57
CA TYR A 97 10.20 18.21 -3.99
C TYR A 97 8.74 18.45 -4.41
N GLY A 98 7.82 18.51 -3.45
CA GLY A 98 6.39 18.70 -3.73
C GLY A 98 5.76 17.61 -4.61
N ARG A 99 6.45 16.47 -4.83
CA ARG A 99 5.94 15.42 -5.73
C ARG A 99 4.74 14.72 -5.14
N LYS A 100 3.69 14.65 -5.93
CA LYS A 100 2.47 13.93 -5.57
C LYS A 100 2.71 12.43 -5.49
N HIS A 101 2.11 11.79 -4.50
CA HIS A 101 2.07 10.33 -4.35
C HIS A 101 0.79 9.91 -3.61
N TYR A 102 0.47 8.62 -3.72
CA TYR A 102 -0.66 8.05 -2.99
C TYR A 102 -0.17 7.02 -1.98
N HIS A 103 -0.70 7.11 -0.77
CA HIS A 103 -0.63 6.01 0.20
C HIS A 103 -1.93 5.23 0.14
N VAL A 104 -1.82 3.93 -0.01
CA VAL A 104 -2.96 3.03 -0.19
C VAL A 104 -2.89 1.91 0.84
N ILE A 105 -4.00 1.58 1.47
CA ILE A 105 -4.23 0.33 2.19
C ILE A 105 -5.14 -0.53 1.33
N LEU A 106 -4.73 -1.77 1.08
CA LEU A 106 -5.52 -2.80 0.39
C LEU A 106 -5.94 -3.86 1.40
N LEU A 107 -7.19 -4.31 1.31
CA LEU A 107 -7.77 -5.41 2.09
C LEU A 107 -8.20 -6.51 1.13
N LEU A 108 -7.62 -7.70 1.27
CA LEU A 108 -7.83 -8.84 0.38
C LEU A 108 -8.00 -10.11 1.21
N ASN A 109 -8.65 -11.14 0.65
CA ASN A 109 -8.75 -12.44 1.30
C ASN A 109 -7.35 -13.05 1.52
N LYS A 110 -7.02 -13.38 2.78
CA LYS A 110 -5.74 -13.99 3.16
C LYS A 110 -5.52 -15.34 2.47
N ASP A 111 -6.58 -16.14 2.28
CA ASP A 111 -6.46 -17.46 1.65
C ASP A 111 -6.09 -17.38 0.15
N THR A 112 -6.35 -16.23 -0.48
CA THR A 112 -5.90 -15.96 -1.85
C THR A 112 -4.50 -15.31 -1.85
N TRP A 113 -4.23 -14.40 -0.91
CA TRP A 113 -3.06 -13.53 -0.90
C TRP A 113 -2.42 -13.51 0.47
N CYS A 114 -1.78 -14.61 0.89
CA CYS A 114 -1.12 -14.72 2.19
C CYS A 114 0.24 -14.00 2.25
N SER A 115 0.89 -13.78 1.11
CA SER A 115 2.14 -13.01 1.01
C SER A 115 2.15 -12.09 -0.20
N LEU A 116 3.00 -11.06 -0.16
CA LEU A 116 3.27 -10.19 -1.31
C LEU A 116 4.25 -10.84 -2.28
N TRP A 117 5.10 -11.72 -1.78
CA TRP A 117 6.37 -12.06 -2.38
C TRP A 117 6.39 -13.53 -2.78
N ASP A 118 6.06 -13.77 -4.00
CA ASP A 118 6.62 -14.87 -4.75
C ASP A 118 7.12 -14.28 -6.06
N PHE A 119 8.32 -13.71 -6.05
CA PHE A 119 8.95 -13.08 -7.22
C PHE A 119 9.29 -14.09 -8.32
N THR A 120 9.26 -15.37 -7.99
CA THR A 120 9.51 -16.44 -8.96
C THR A 120 8.29 -16.70 -9.83
N VAL A 121 7.11 -16.24 -9.41
CA VAL A 121 5.86 -16.40 -10.14
C VAL A 121 5.48 -15.06 -10.77
N SER A 122 5.43 -15.00 -12.09
CA SER A 122 4.99 -13.86 -12.92
C SER A 122 3.57 -13.32 -12.60
N SER A 123 2.96 -13.78 -11.53
CA SER A 123 1.60 -13.43 -11.09
C SER A 123 1.53 -13.22 -9.58
N SER A 124 2.59 -12.73 -8.93
CA SER A 124 2.54 -12.36 -7.52
C SER A 124 1.62 -11.14 -7.31
N LEU A 125 1.07 -10.98 -6.12
CA LEU A 125 0.25 -9.79 -5.82
C LEU A 125 1.05 -8.49 -6.03
N ALA A 126 2.34 -8.50 -5.69
CA ALA A 126 3.22 -7.36 -5.92
C ALA A 126 3.31 -7.00 -7.40
N THR A 127 3.50 -8.00 -8.27
CA THR A 127 3.51 -7.81 -9.74
C THR A 127 2.20 -7.25 -10.25
N LEU A 128 1.05 -7.79 -9.81
CA LEU A 128 -0.26 -7.30 -10.22
C LEU A 128 -0.49 -5.84 -9.81
N ILE A 129 -0.01 -5.43 -8.62
CA ILE A 129 -0.09 -4.05 -8.14
C ILE A 129 0.81 -3.13 -8.98
N GLN A 130 2.05 -3.53 -9.27
CA GLN A 130 2.98 -2.78 -10.11
C GLN A 130 2.43 -2.57 -11.53
N GLU A 131 1.99 -3.64 -12.17
CA GLU A 131 1.38 -3.59 -13.50
C GLU A 131 0.08 -2.76 -13.50
N ALA A 132 -0.73 -2.81 -12.44
CA ALA A 132 -1.93 -1.99 -12.32
C ALA A 132 -1.59 -0.51 -12.24
N TRP A 133 -0.50 -0.16 -11.55
CA TRP A 133 -0.03 1.22 -11.46
C TRP A 133 0.52 1.72 -12.80
N CYS A 134 1.36 0.93 -13.48
CA CYS A 134 1.85 1.26 -14.84
C CYS A 134 0.70 1.46 -15.82
N SER A 135 -0.30 0.56 -15.80
CA SER A 135 -1.51 0.69 -16.62
C SER A 135 -2.29 1.99 -16.29
N ALA A 136 -2.41 2.36 -15.02
CA ALA A 136 -3.08 3.59 -14.61
C ALA A 136 -2.34 4.84 -15.08
N LEU A 137 -1.01 4.79 -15.09
CA LEU A 137 -0.13 5.85 -15.58
C LEU A 137 -0.01 5.85 -17.12
N ARG A 138 -0.51 4.82 -17.81
CA ARG A 138 -0.35 4.62 -19.26
C ARG A 138 1.11 4.55 -19.69
N ILE A 139 1.95 3.93 -18.87
CA ILE A 139 3.37 3.69 -19.15
C ILE A 139 3.63 2.20 -19.31
N GLU A 140 4.71 1.90 -19.99
CA GLU A 140 5.16 0.53 -20.16
C GLU A 140 5.68 -0.06 -18.84
N PRO A 141 5.48 -1.37 -18.58
CA PRO A 141 5.83 -2.00 -17.29
C PRO A 141 7.28 -1.77 -16.85
N TRP A 142 8.24 -1.76 -17.78
CA TRP A 142 9.67 -1.54 -17.44
C TRP A 142 9.99 -0.12 -16.97
N LEU A 143 9.12 0.88 -17.26
CA LEU A 143 9.25 2.23 -16.74
C LEU A 143 8.67 2.37 -15.33
N GLY A 144 8.04 1.32 -14.82
CA GLY A 144 7.39 1.30 -13.51
C GLY A 144 8.29 0.90 -12.36
N ASP A 145 9.58 0.61 -12.62
CA ASP A 145 10.49 0.22 -11.55
C ASP A 145 10.64 1.35 -10.51
N GLY A 146 10.61 0.97 -9.23
CA GLY A 146 10.69 1.92 -8.12
C GLY A 146 9.45 2.83 -7.91
N LEU A 147 8.38 2.72 -8.73
CA LEU A 147 7.17 3.54 -8.55
C LEU A 147 6.20 2.98 -7.50
N VAL A 148 6.32 1.71 -7.16
CA VAL A 148 5.48 1.04 -6.16
C VAL A 148 6.35 0.59 -4.99
N HIS A 149 6.06 1.12 -3.80
CA HIS A 149 6.77 0.76 -2.58
C HIS A 149 5.84 0.06 -1.61
N PHE A 150 6.26 -1.09 -1.12
CA PHE A 150 5.56 -1.83 -0.09
C PHE A 150 6.13 -1.44 1.27
N SER A 151 5.48 -0.51 1.94
CA SER A 151 5.96 0.06 3.19
C SER A 151 5.86 -0.94 4.33
N ARG A 152 6.98 -1.23 4.97
CA ARG A 152 7.01 -2.00 6.22
C ARG A 152 6.48 -1.10 7.35
N TRP A 153 5.62 -1.64 8.19
CA TRP A 153 5.16 -0.95 9.37
C TRP A 153 6.22 -1.06 10.47
N THR A 154 6.78 0.06 10.85
CA THR A 154 7.54 0.19 12.10
C THR A 154 6.65 0.88 13.12
N PRO A 155 6.36 0.28 14.29
CA PRO A 155 5.66 0.98 15.36
C PRO A 155 6.39 2.30 15.67
N SER A 156 5.65 3.39 15.80
CA SER A 156 6.22 4.67 16.24
C SER A 156 6.95 4.41 17.58
N ARG A 157 8.27 4.61 17.60
CA ARG A 157 8.97 4.69 18.88
C ARG A 157 8.32 5.81 19.67
N LYS A 158 7.77 5.50 20.85
CA LYS A 158 7.48 6.55 21.84
C LYS A 158 8.76 7.39 21.97
N PRO A 159 8.67 8.72 22.03
CA PRO A 159 9.84 9.53 22.31
C PRO A 159 10.38 9.10 23.67
N THR A 160 11.43 8.31 23.66
CA THR A 160 12.28 8.10 24.82
C THR A 160 13.05 9.39 25.04
N SER A 161 13.13 9.83 26.30
CA SER A 161 13.87 10.98 26.81
C SER A 161 15.14 11.34 26.03
N PRO A 162 15.58 12.62 26.10
CA PRO A 162 16.65 13.15 25.28
C PRO A 162 17.93 12.32 25.42
N ALA A 163 18.48 11.94 24.26
CA ALA A 163 19.70 11.19 24.15
C ALA A 163 20.88 11.99 24.76
N ALA A 164 21.71 11.30 25.54
CA ALA A 164 23.01 11.79 25.96
C ALA A 164 23.88 12.15 24.72
N PRO A 165 24.77 13.15 24.83
CA PRO A 165 25.60 13.60 23.72
C PRO A 165 26.56 12.50 23.25
N PRO A 166 26.90 12.47 21.96
CA PRO A 166 27.82 11.47 21.44
C PRO A 166 29.24 11.69 21.97
N SER A 167 29.85 10.64 22.51
CA SER A 167 31.26 10.62 22.81
C SER A 167 32.04 10.58 21.51
N SER A 168 32.94 11.54 21.34
CA SER A 168 33.94 11.62 20.28
C SER A 168 34.96 10.51 20.44
N ASP A 169 35.00 9.58 19.49
CA ASP A 169 36.21 8.83 19.14
C ASP A 169 36.10 8.40 17.66
N ASP A 170 36.65 9.27 16.82
CA ASP A 170 36.93 9.01 15.42
C ASP A 170 38.30 8.36 15.28
N THR A 171 38.34 7.12 14.81
CA THR A 171 39.54 6.60 14.17
C THR A 171 39.18 5.85 12.89
N PRO A 172 39.67 6.22 11.72
CA PRO A 172 39.37 5.54 10.47
C PRO A 172 40.31 4.35 10.26
N LEU A 173 39.77 3.19 9.83
CA LEU A 173 40.54 2.07 9.32
C LEU A 173 40.03 1.60 7.95
N PRO A 174 40.89 0.96 7.14
CA PRO A 174 40.92 1.09 5.69
C PRO A 174 40.11 0.01 4.93
N SER A 175 39.90 0.34 3.65
CA SER A 175 39.33 -0.47 2.58
C SER A 175 39.87 -1.90 2.48
N GLY A 176 38.94 -2.87 2.38
CA GLY A 176 39.19 -4.25 1.98
C GLY A 176 37.99 -4.85 1.32
N CYS A 177 38.06 -5.01 0.02
CA CYS A 177 37.11 -5.71 -0.84
C CYS A 177 37.05 -7.20 -0.50
N SER A 178 35.88 -7.78 -0.24
CA SER A 178 35.60 -9.18 -0.60
C SER A 178 34.10 -9.46 -0.51
N ASP A 179 33.53 -9.87 -1.64
CA ASP A 179 32.21 -10.51 -1.80
C ASP A 179 32.05 -11.71 -0.89
N THR A 180 30.99 -11.70 -0.07
CA THR A 180 30.28 -12.91 0.31
C THR A 180 28.86 -12.53 0.75
N ARG A 181 27.89 -12.77 -0.11
CA ARG A 181 26.46 -12.73 0.23
C ARG A 181 26.17 -13.86 1.23
N LYS A 182 26.07 -13.56 2.50
CA LYS A 182 25.47 -14.43 3.51
C LYS A 182 24.12 -13.88 3.91
N ALA A 183 23.11 -14.72 3.65
CA ALA A 183 21.77 -14.56 4.20
C ALA A 183 21.82 -14.65 5.72
N SER A 184 21.66 -13.53 6.43
CA SER A 184 21.20 -13.47 7.82
C SER A 184 20.98 -12.03 8.23
N ASP A 185 19.73 -11.53 8.03
CA ASP A 185 19.27 -10.39 8.78
C ASP A 185 17.81 -10.62 9.21
N LYS A 186 17.66 -11.41 10.29
CA LYS A 186 16.52 -11.32 11.20
C LYS A 186 16.64 -10.02 12.00
N LYS A 187 16.59 -8.85 11.35
CA LYS A 187 16.26 -7.62 12.03
C LYS A 187 14.74 -7.52 12.07
N SER A 188 14.18 -7.23 13.22
CA SER A 188 12.78 -7.00 13.56
C SER A 188 12.17 -5.83 12.76
N GLY A 189 12.20 -5.94 11.45
CA GLY A 189 11.54 -5.03 10.53
C GLY A 189 10.08 -5.47 10.37
N GLY A 190 9.12 -4.61 10.71
CA GLY A 190 7.71 -4.89 10.58
C GLY A 190 7.35 -5.40 9.18
N SER A 191 6.37 -6.30 9.10
CA SER A 191 5.90 -6.86 7.83
C SER A 191 5.13 -5.81 7.02
N ALA A 192 5.28 -5.80 5.69
CA ALA A 192 4.45 -5.02 4.80
C ALA A 192 3.00 -5.53 4.76
N VAL A 193 2.77 -6.77 5.18
CA VAL A 193 1.46 -7.41 5.28
C VAL A 193 1.09 -7.57 6.74
N LEU A 194 -0.12 -7.16 7.12
CA LEU A 194 -0.75 -7.48 8.39
C LEU A 194 -1.89 -8.46 8.13
N TRP A 195 -1.87 -9.60 8.77
CA TRP A 195 -3.01 -10.52 8.77
C TRP A 195 -3.98 -10.13 9.87
N VAL A 196 -5.23 -10.00 9.51
CA VAL A 196 -6.32 -9.72 10.45
C VAL A 196 -7.32 -10.85 10.35
N THR A 197 -7.50 -11.59 11.45
CA THR A 197 -8.46 -12.69 11.55
C THR A 197 -9.72 -12.20 12.26
N ARG A 198 -10.87 -12.70 11.84
CA ARG A 198 -12.14 -12.39 12.48
C ARG A 198 -12.09 -12.73 13.97
N GLY A 199 -12.44 -11.77 14.83
CA GLY A 199 -12.40 -11.92 16.28
C GLY A 199 -11.05 -11.57 16.93
N ASP A 200 -9.99 -11.36 16.16
CA ASP A 200 -8.68 -10.93 16.67
C ASP A 200 -8.68 -9.40 16.90
N LYS A 201 -9.04 -9.00 18.11
CA LYS A 201 -9.14 -7.57 18.49
C LYS A 201 -7.79 -6.83 18.38
N GLU A 202 -6.68 -7.51 18.66
CA GLU A 202 -5.35 -6.92 18.61
C GLU A 202 -4.95 -6.61 17.15
N ALA A 203 -5.18 -7.56 16.24
CA ALA A 203 -4.91 -7.34 14.82
C ALA A 203 -5.82 -6.26 14.21
N VAL A 204 -7.10 -6.21 14.62
CA VAL A 204 -8.02 -5.12 14.24
C VAL A 204 -7.50 -3.77 14.74
N GLN A 205 -7.08 -3.68 15.98
CA GLN A 205 -6.52 -2.43 16.53
C GLN A 205 -5.26 -1.99 15.77
N LYS A 206 -4.35 -2.93 15.44
CA LYS A 206 -3.18 -2.64 14.59
C LYS A 206 -3.57 -2.16 13.19
N ALA A 207 -4.64 -2.70 12.61
CA ALA A 207 -5.16 -2.25 11.32
C ALA A 207 -5.68 -0.81 11.39
N LEU A 208 -6.42 -0.47 12.44
CA LEU A 208 -6.92 0.89 12.67
C LEU A 208 -5.78 1.89 12.92
N GLU A 209 -4.72 1.49 13.62
CA GLU A 209 -3.53 2.34 13.82
C GLU A 209 -2.82 2.63 12.49
N ARG A 210 -2.71 1.64 11.59
CA ARG A 210 -2.18 1.85 10.24
C ARG A 210 -3.04 2.83 9.44
N ALA A 211 -4.37 2.72 9.53
CA ALA A 211 -5.28 3.65 8.87
C ALA A 211 -5.17 5.07 9.46
N ARG A 212 -5.06 5.21 10.78
CA ARG A 212 -4.85 6.51 11.45
C ARG A 212 -3.63 7.25 10.90
N TYR A 213 -2.55 6.51 10.63
CA TYR A 213 -1.36 7.10 10.05
C TYR A 213 -1.62 7.69 8.65
N LEU A 214 -2.42 7.05 7.81
CA LEU A 214 -2.77 7.54 6.47
C LEU A 214 -3.65 8.78 6.51
N VAL A 215 -4.58 8.85 7.47
CA VAL A 215 -5.59 9.91 7.52
C VAL A 215 -5.20 11.11 8.39
N LYS A 216 -3.90 11.33 8.61
CA LYS A 216 -3.39 12.54 9.28
C LYS A 216 -3.70 13.78 8.45
N ASN A 217 -4.15 14.85 9.12
CA ASN A 217 -4.48 16.11 8.45
C ASN A 217 -3.22 16.92 8.09
N GLU A 218 -2.13 16.76 8.83
CA GLU A 218 -0.91 17.59 8.74
C GLU A 218 -0.17 17.48 7.39
N THR A 219 -0.34 16.36 6.67
CA THR A 219 0.38 16.10 5.41
C THR A 219 -0.48 16.36 4.16
N LYS A 220 -1.68 16.93 4.34
CA LYS A 220 -2.63 17.15 3.26
C LYS A 220 -2.62 18.60 2.80
N LEU A 221 -2.21 18.82 1.56
CA LEU A 221 -2.29 20.14 0.94
C LEU A 221 -3.68 20.31 0.31
N HIS A 222 -4.28 21.45 0.58
CA HIS A 222 -5.41 21.96 -0.18
C HIS A 222 -4.83 22.84 -1.30
N ASP A 223 -4.58 22.24 -2.46
CA ASP A 223 -3.94 22.89 -3.61
C ASP A 223 -4.92 23.71 -4.48
N GLY A 224 -6.16 23.85 -4.04
CA GLY A 224 -7.21 24.56 -4.80
C GLY A 224 -7.69 23.81 -6.06
N SER A 225 -7.11 22.66 -6.41
CA SER A 225 -7.47 21.89 -7.62
C SER A 225 -8.85 21.22 -7.56
N GLY A 226 -9.53 21.26 -6.40
CA GLY A 226 -10.77 20.53 -6.18
C GLY A 226 -10.59 18.99 -6.12
N GLN A 227 -9.37 18.48 -6.29
CA GLN A 227 -9.10 17.05 -6.22
C GLN A 227 -9.20 16.52 -4.81
N ARG A 228 -9.76 15.30 -4.67
CA ARG A 228 -9.91 14.65 -3.39
C ARG A 228 -8.57 14.22 -2.81
N ASN A 229 -8.35 14.51 -1.51
CA ASN A 229 -7.18 14.03 -0.78
C ASN A 229 -7.35 12.61 -0.23
N TYR A 230 -8.56 12.07 -0.22
CA TYR A 230 -8.90 10.76 0.31
C TYR A 230 -9.97 10.06 -0.52
N GLY A 231 -9.99 8.74 -0.45
CA GLY A 231 -11.08 7.93 -0.94
C GLY A 231 -10.99 6.49 -0.46
N CYS A 232 -12.09 5.78 -0.57
CA CYS A 232 -12.19 4.39 -0.15
C CYS A 232 -13.15 3.61 -1.04
N SER A 233 -13.12 2.27 -0.94
CA SER A 233 -14.11 1.41 -1.55
C SER A 233 -15.50 1.67 -0.98
N ARG A 234 -16.53 1.51 -1.82
CA ARG A 234 -17.94 1.66 -1.42
C ARG A 234 -18.44 0.33 -0.84
N GLY A 235 -18.49 0.22 0.50
CA GLY A 235 -19.04 -0.97 1.18
C GLY A 235 -18.27 -2.27 0.90
N PRO A 236 -18.86 -3.44 1.17
CA PRO A 236 -18.25 -4.71 0.83
C PRO A 236 -18.07 -4.77 -0.68
N GLY A 237 -16.82 -4.82 -1.12
CA GLY A 237 -16.51 -5.03 -2.53
C GLY A 237 -17.24 -6.29 -3.01
N ARG A 238 -17.84 -6.24 -4.21
CA ARG A 238 -18.36 -7.45 -4.85
C ARG A 238 -17.27 -8.50 -4.87
N LEU A 239 -17.60 -9.75 -4.52
CA LEU A 239 -16.65 -10.85 -4.61
C LEU A 239 -16.11 -10.91 -6.02
N LEU A 240 -14.80 -10.86 -6.15
CA LEU A 240 -14.11 -11.04 -7.40
C LEU A 240 -13.96 -12.55 -7.59
N ASP A 241 -14.96 -13.17 -8.20
CA ASP A 241 -15.00 -14.62 -8.40
C ASP A 241 -14.59 -15.03 -9.82
N GLY A 242 -14.35 -14.05 -10.69
CA GLY A 242 -13.87 -14.30 -12.06
C GLY A 242 -14.86 -15.10 -12.93
N ARG A 243 -16.19 -15.00 -12.66
CA ARG A 243 -17.21 -15.55 -13.56
C ARG A 243 -17.17 -14.88 -14.92
#